data_cbc34a69448586e3789c22e0bac44b50
#
_entry.id   cbc34a69448586e3789c22e0bac44b50
#
_cell.length_a   1.000
_cell.length_b   1.000
_cell.length_c   1.000
_cell.angle_alpha   90.00
_cell.angle_beta   90.00
_cell.angle_gamma   90.00
#
_symmetry.space_group_name_H-M   'P 1'
#
loop_
_entity.id
_entity.type
_entity.pdbx_description
1 polymer ?
#
loop_
_entity_poly.entity_id
_entity_poly.type
_entity_poly.pdbx_seq_one_letter_code
_entity_poly.pdbx_strand_id
1 'polypeptide(L)'
;MNERHDIPERSPADRRKDFFEVTSGFDKQTAMAEAFRCLGCKNAPCMQGCPVSVHIPEMMAAVKIGDFAGAAKIVKATNFLPSVCGRVCPQEVQCESKCVRGIKGSAVSIGAVERFVGDYDLDNAKTAEKPEKIGKRAAIVGSGPAGLTCAATLLNAGFDVDVYESLHRAG
;
A
#
# COMPACT_ATOMS: atom_id res chain seq x y z
N MET A 1 -16.36 -21.62 -0.33
CA MET A 1 -15.63 -20.42 0.16
C MET A 1 -14.60 -20.11 -0.89
N ASN A 2 -14.49 -18.86 -1.32
CA ASN A 2 -13.56 -18.53 -2.40
C ASN A 2 -12.12 -18.76 -1.91
N GLU A 3 -11.33 -19.47 -2.71
CA GLU A 3 -9.90 -19.68 -2.45
C GLU A 3 -9.14 -18.38 -2.51
N ARG A 4 -7.97 -18.32 -1.86
CA ARG A 4 -7.05 -17.19 -1.94
C ARG A 4 -6.53 -17.10 -3.39
N HIS A 5 -6.48 -15.88 -3.91
CA HIS A 5 -5.87 -15.66 -5.21
C HIS A 5 -4.35 -15.55 -5.05
N ASP A 6 -3.64 -16.31 -5.87
CA ASP A 6 -2.19 -16.23 -5.95
C ASP A 6 -1.77 -15.01 -6.76
N ILE A 7 -0.64 -14.41 -6.36
CA ILE A 7 -0.06 -13.31 -7.13
C ILE A 7 0.59 -13.90 -8.38
N PRO A 8 0.23 -13.43 -9.60
CA PRO A 8 0.83 -13.93 -10.83
C PRO A 8 2.33 -13.66 -10.87
N GLU A 9 3.11 -14.66 -11.27
CA GLU A 9 4.56 -14.56 -11.39
C GLU A 9 5.03 -14.87 -12.80
N ARG A 10 6.10 -14.20 -13.22
CA ARG A 10 6.84 -14.54 -14.44
C ARG A 10 7.48 -15.91 -14.33
N SER A 11 7.58 -16.61 -15.46
CA SER A 11 8.20 -17.94 -15.46
C SER A 11 9.65 -17.89 -14.98
N PRO A 12 10.16 -18.94 -14.29
CA PRO A 12 11.57 -19.01 -13.89
C PRO A 12 12.54 -18.83 -15.06
N ALA A 13 12.16 -19.28 -16.27
CA ALA A 13 12.97 -19.15 -17.48
C ALA A 13 13.07 -17.70 -17.99
N ASP A 14 12.02 -16.89 -17.74
CA ASP A 14 12.00 -15.48 -18.17
C ASP A 14 12.61 -14.55 -17.13
N ARG A 15 12.26 -14.72 -15.86
CA ARG A 15 12.74 -13.83 -14.79
C ARG A 15 14.25 -13.88 -14.54
N ARG A 16 14.97 -14.91 -15.02
CA ARG A 16 16.43 -15.00 -14.94
C ARG A 16 17.17 -14.24 -16.04
N LYS A 17 16.46 -13.72 -17.05
CA LYS A 17 17.06 -13.04 -18.23
C LYS A 17 17.22 -11.53 -18.02
N ASP A 18 16.57 -10.97 -17.01
CA ASP A 18 16.52 -9.54 -16.76
C ASP A 18 16.28 -9.22 -15.28
N PHE A 19 16.16 -7.94 -14.94
CA PHE A 19 15.89 -7.43 -13.59
C PHE A 19 14.49 -6.84 -13.44
N PHE A 20 13.56 -7.16 -14.33
CA PHE A 20 12.17 -6.74 -14.17
C PHE A 20 11.48 -7.47 -13.01
N GLU A 21 10.41 -6.89 -12.49
CA GLU A 21 9.64 -7.48 -11.40
C GLU A 21 9.23 -8.92 -11.70
N VAL A 22 9.37 -9.77 -10.69
CA VAL A 22 9.00 -11.19 -10.77
C VAL A 22 7.50 -11.36 -10.73
N THR A 23 6.84 -10.64 -9.80
CA THR A 23 5.38 -10.68 -9.63
C THR A 23 4.70 -9.55 -10.39
N SER A 24 3.60 -9.85 -11.07
CA SER A 24 2.85 -8.85 -11.87
C SER A 24 1.84 -8.04 -11.05
N GLY A 25 1.55 -8.47 -9.81
CA GLY A 25 0.45 -7.91 -9.02
C GLY A 25 -0.93 -8.41 -9.48
N PHE A 26 -1.98 -7.90 -8.86
CA PHE A 26 -3.36 -8.20 -9.24
C PHE A 26 -3.87 -7.23 -10.32
N ASP A 27 -4.69 -7.72 -11.21
CA ASP A 27 -5.56 -6.88 -12.03
C ASP A 27 -6.80 -6.42 -11.24
N LYS A 28 -7.60 -5.54 -11.81
CA LYS A 28 -8.80 -4.98 -11.18
C LYS A 28 -9.80 -6.06 -10.72
N GLN A 29 -10.02 -7.08 -11.56
CA GLN A 29 -11.01 -8.12 -11.27
C GLN A 29 -10.53 -9.01 -10.13
N THR A 30 -9.27 -9.41 -10.16
CA THR A 30 -8.63 -10.22 -9.11
C THR A 30 -8.56 -9.47 -7.79
N ALA A 31 -8.18 -8.18 -7.81
CA ALA A 31 -8.15 -7.34 -6.61
C ALA A 31 -9.54 -7.21 -5.97
N MET A 32 -10.59 -6.97 -6.76
CA MET A 32 -11.97 -6.95 -6.28
C MET A 32 -12.41 -8.31 -5.74
N ALA A 33 -12.13 -9.39 -6.45
CA ALA A 33 -12.48 -10.76 -6.02
C ALA A 33 -11.79 -11.12 -4.71
N GLU A 34 -10.51 -10.77 -4.55
CA GLU A 34 -9.78 -11.00 -3.31
C GLU A 34 -10.32 -10.11 -2.17
N ALA A 35 -10.67 -8.85 -2.45
CA ALA A 35 -11.29 -7.97 -1.47
C ALA A 35 -12.66 -8.51 -1.00
N PHE A 36 -13.44 -9.18 -1.85
CA PHE A 36 -14.70 -9.83 -1.45
C PHE A 36 -14.50 -10.93 -0.39
N ARG A 37 -13.31 -11.51 -0.29
CA ARG A 37 -13.01 -12.49 0.76
C ARG A 37 -12.90 -11.85 2.15
N CYS A 38 -12.68 -10.55 2.24
CA CYS A 38 -12.60 -9.84 3.51
C CYS A 38 -13.96 -9.82 4.21
N LEU A 39 -13.96 -10.21 5.50
CA LEU A 39 -15.18 -10.29 6.34
C LEU A 39 -15.60 -8.93 6.91
N GLY A 40 -14.80 -7.87 6.77
CA GLY A 40 -15.11 -6.58 7.38
C GLY A 40 -15.17 -6.64 8.91
N CYS A 41 -14.21 -7.32 9.55
CA CYS A 41 -14.22 -7.57 10.98
C CYS A 41 -14.27 -6.28 11.80
N LYS A 42 -15.20 -6.18 12.76
CA LYS A 42 -15.36 -5.00 13.64
C LYS A 42 -14.08 -4.67 14.42
N ASN A 43 -13.41 -5.70 14.96
CA ASN A 43 -12.18 -5.52 15.75
C ASN A 43 -10.90 -5.56 14.89
N ALA A 44 -11.02 -5.87 13.61
CA ALA A 44 -9.98 -5.84 12.56
C ALA A 44 -8.56 -6.23 13.07
N PRO A 45 -8.32 -7.50 13.49
CA PRO A 45 -7.00 -7.89 14.02
C PRO A 45 -5.86 -7.66 13.02
N CYS A 46 -6.15 -7.66 11.73
CA CYS A 46 -5.20 -7.33 10.67
C CYS A 46 -4.61 -5.91 10.80
N MET A 47 -5.40 -4.93 11.27
CA MET A 47 -4.90 -3.59 11.54
C MET A 47 -3.87 -3.57 12.67
N GLN A 48 -4.07 -4.41 13.71
CA GLN A 48 -3.10 -4.54 14.80
C GLN A 48 -1.80 -5.22 14.34
N GLY A 49 -1.87 -6.01 13.27
CA GLY A 49 -0.69 -6.61 12.63
C GLY A 49 0.03 -5.67 11.68
N CYS A 50 -0.55 -4.53 11.34
CA CYS A 50 0.07 -3.53 10.46
C CYS A 50 0.84 -2.50 11.30
N PRO A 51 2.17 -2.33 11.10
CA PRO A 51 2.98 -1.37 11.88
C PRO A 51 2.52 0.08 11.77
N VAL A 52 1.86 0.44 10.67
CA VAL A 52 1.32 1.80 10.42
C VAL A 52 -0.20 1.85 10.51
N SER A 53 -0.84 0.80 10.99
CA SER A 53 -2.28 0.73 11.28
C SER A 53 -3.17 1.14 10.11
N VAL A 54 -2.87 0.67 8.91
CA VAL A 54 -3.73 0.89 7.73
C VAL A 54 -5.15 0.40 8.02
N HIS A 55 -6.16 1.18 7.67
CA HIS A 55 -7.59 0.85 7.81
C HIS A 55 -8.00 -0.21 6.78
N ILE A 56 -7.49 -1.45 6.97
CA ILE A 56 -7.61 -2.55 6.03
C ILE A 56 -9.06 -2.91 5.68
N PRO A 57 -10.02 -3.03 6.64
CA PRO A 57 -11.41 -3.34 6.29
C PRO A 57 -12.05 -2.28 5.39
N GLU A 58 -11.79 -1.01 5.64
CA GLU A 58 -12.31 0.11 4.86
C GLU A 58 -11.68 0.15 3.46
N MET A 59 -10.36 -0.08 3.36
CA MET A 59 -9.68 -0.25 2.08
C MET A 59 -10.33 -1.38 1.27
N MET A 60 -10.52 -2.56 1.88
CA MET A 60 -11.16 -3.70 1.23
C MET A 60 -12.61 -3.40 0.81
N ALA A 61 -13.37 -2.67 1.62
CA ALA A 61 -14.72 -2.27 1.29
C ALA A 61 -14.76 -1.35 0.06
N ALA A 62 -13.85 -0.39 -0.03
CA ALA A 62 -13.73 0.50 -1.20
C ALA A 62 -13.31 -0.29 -2.46
N VAL A 63 -12.33 -1.20 -2.36
CA VAL A 63 -11.91 -2.05 -3.49
C VAL A 63 -13.06 -2.93 -3.98
N LYS A 64 -13.88 -3.51 -3.10
CA LYS A 64 -15.05 -4.33 -3.44
C LYS A 64 -16.01 -3.64 -4.42
N ILE A 65 -16.21 -2.34 -4.24
CA ILE A 65 -17.15 -1.56 -5.07
C ILE A 65 -16.46 -0.86 -6.24
N GLY A 66 -15.16 -1.10 -6.44
CA GLY A 66 -14.37 -0.48 -7.51
C GLY A 66 -13.95 0.97 -7.23
N ASP A 67 -14.13 1.48 -6.02
CA ASP A 67 -13.63 2.79 -5.60
C ASP A 67 -12.13 2.72 -5.23
N PHE A 68 -11.29 2.56 -6.24
CA PHE A 68 -9.86 2.43 -6.06
C PHE A 68 -9.19 3.73 -5.60
N ALA A 69 -9.73 4.87 -6.02
CA ALA A 69 -9.24 6.17 -5.56
C ALA A 69 -9.56 6.41 -4.07
N GLY A 70 -10.77 6.05 -3.64
CA GLY A 70 -11.15 6.05 -2.23
C GLY A 70 -10.30 5.09 -1.41
N ALA A 71 -10.04 3.88 -1.92
CA ALA A 71 -9.14 2.91 -1.28
C ALA A 71 -7.73 3.48 -1.09
N ALA A 72 -7.17 4.14 -2.12
CA ALA A 72 -5.86 4.79 -2.05
C ALA A 72 -5.83 5.89 -0.99
N LYS A 73 -6.87 6.72 -0.91
CA LYS A 73 -7.00 7.76 0.11
C LYS A 73 -7.02 7.17 1.52
N ILE A 74 -7.74 6.06 1.73
CA ILE A 74 -7.80 5.34 3.02
C ILE A 74 -6.40 4.85 3.41
N VAL A 75 -5.68 4.18 2.50
CA VAL A 75 -4.32 3.68 2.78
C VAL A 75 -3.38 4.84 3.09
N LYS A 76 -3.40 5.89 2.27
CA LYS A 76 -2.51 7.06 2.39
C LYS A 76 -2.77 7.92 3.62
N ALA A 77 -3.85 7.69 4.35
CA ALA A 77 -4.07 8.34 5.64
C ALA A 77 -2.97 7.98 6.67
N THR A 78 -2.37 6.80 6.57
CA THR A 78 -1.32 6.32 7.48
C THR A 78 -0.08 5.76 6.78
N ASN A 79 -0.19 5.35 5.50
CA ASN A 79 0.91 4.79 4.71
C ASN A 79 1.08 5.58 3.40
N PHE A 80 2.13 6.39 3.30
CA PHE A 80 2.42 7.17 2.10
C PHE A 80 3.09 6.37 0.96
N LEU A 81 3.50 5.13 1.21
CA LEU A 81 4.25 4.29 0.27
C LEU A 81 3.54 2.94 0.00
N PRO A 82 2.24 2.92 -0.36
CA PRO A 82 1.48 1.67 -0.48
C PRO A 82 2.05 0.72 -1.54
N SER A 83 2.50 1.22 -2.69
CA SER A 83 3.14 0.41 -3.72
C SER A 83 4.42 -0.28 -3.24
N VAL A 84 5.21 0.40 -2.41
CA VAL A 84 6.43 -0.16 -1.81
C VAL A 84 6.06 -1.18 -0.74
N CYS A 85 5.19 -0.81 0.20
CA CYS A 85 4.75 -1.71 1.27
C CYS A 85 4.10 -2.99 0.72
N GLY A 86 3.27 -2.88 -0.31
CA GLY A 86 2.66 -4.04 -0.97
C GLY A 86 3.66 -5.01 -1.63
N ARG A 87 4.92 -4.54 -1.86
CA ARG A 87 6.01 -5.37 -2.41
C ARG A 87 6.99 -5.92 -1.38
N VAL A 88 7.28 -5.16 -0.31
CA VAL A 88 8.40 -5.47 0.58
C VAL A 88 8.00 -5.81 2.02
N CYS A 89 6.78 -5.49 2.46
CA CYS A 89 6.31 -5.90 3.77
C CYS A 89 6.20 -7.43 3.86
N PRO A 90 6.65 -8.06 4.94
CA PRO A 90 6.41 -9.48 5.21
C PRO A 90 4.98 -9.68 5.72
N GLN A 91 3.97 -9.48 4.85
CA GLN A 91 2.55 -9.46 5.21
C GLN A 91 2.10 -10.77 5.87
N GLU A 92 2.69 -11.89 5.48
CA GLU A 92 2.43 -13.24 6.00
C GLU A 92 2.71 -13.38 7.49
N VAL A 93 3.58 -12.54 8.06
CA VAL A 93 3.85 -12.51 9.51
C VAL A 93 3.32 -11.24 10.18
N GLN A 94 2.75 -10.32 9.42
CA GLN A 94 2.15 -9.07 9.88
C GLN A 94 0.63 -9.09 9.77
N CYS A 95 0.04 -8.28 8.88
CA CYS A 95 -1.41 -8.12 8.76
C CYS A 95 -2.12 -9.42 8.35
N GLU A 96 -1.56 -10.19 7.43
CA GLU A 96 -2.18 -11.43 6.96
C GLU A 96 -2.16 -12.53 8.02
N SER A 97 -1.11 -12.62 8.87
CA SER A 97 -1.07 -13.57 9.98
C SER A 97 -2.20 -13.37 10.99
N LYS A 98 -2.73 -12.15 11.07
CA LYS A 98 -3.84 -11.78 11.97
C LYS A 98 -5.22 -11.85 11.29
N CYS A 99 -5.26 -12.20 10.01
CA CYS A 99 -6.52 -12.29 9.28
C CYS A 99 -7.40 -13.42 9.83
N VAL A 100 -8.63 -13.09 10.25
CA VAL A 100 -9.60 -14.05 10.81
C VAL A 100 -9.90 -15.19 9.83
N ARG A 101 -9.87 -14.94 8.53
CA ARG A 101 -10.04 -16.01 7.54
C ARG A 101 -8.94 -17.06 7.58
N GLY A 102 -7.74 -16.68 8.02
CA GLY A 102 -6.62 -17.62 8.18
C GLY A 102 -6.82 -18.67 9.27
N ILE A 103 -7.80 -18.49 10.16
CA ILE A 103 -8.08 -19.46 11.25
C ILE A 103 -8.67 -20.78 10.70
N LYS A 104 -9.51 -20.70 9.65
CA LYS A 104 -10.21 -21.87 9.07
C LYS A 104 -9.97 -22.01 7.56
N GLY A 105 -8.96 -21.38 7.04
CA GLY A 105 -8.63 -21.38 5.62
C GLY A 105 -7.46 -20.48 5.31
N SER A 106 -7.43 -19.89 4.12
CA SER A 106 -6.37 -18.97 3.70
C SER A 106 -6.72 -17.53 4.06
N ALA A 107 -5.78 -16.81 4.64
CA ALA A 107 -5.89 -15.37 4.86
C ALA A 107 -6.20 -14.62 3.55
N VAL A 108 -6.76 -13.42 3.65
CA VAL A 108 -6.90 -12.53 2.50
C VAL A 108 -5.50 -12.04 2.09
N SER A 109 -5.22 -11.95 0.79
CA SER A 109 -3.96 -11.40 0.24
C SER A 109 -3.96 -9.87 0.39
N ILE A 110 -3.80 -9.41 1.64
CA ILE A 110 -3.93 -7.98 2.00
C ILE A 110 -2.86 -7.16 1.28
N GLY A 111 -1.61 -7.61 1.32
CA GLY A 111 -0.50 -6.91 0.69
C GLY A 111 -0.63 -6.83 -0.83
N ALA A 112 -1.16 -7.88 -1.49
CA ALA A 112 -1.38 -7.85 -2.92
C ALA A 112 -2.49 -6.85 -3.33
N VAL A 113 -3.55 -6.73 -2.52
CA VAL A 113 -4.59 -5.71 -2.73
C VAL A 113 -4.04 -4.32 -2.45
N GLU A 114 -3.25 -4.14 -1.38
CA GLU A 114 -2.58 -2.86 -1.07
C GLU A 114 -1.63 -2.43 -2.20
N ARG A 115 -0.83 -3.37 -2.75
CA ARG A 115 0.01 -3.13 -3.92
C ARG A 115 -0.83 -2.63 -5.11
N PHE A 116 -1.92 -3.33 -5.43
CA PHE A 116 -2.83 -2.94 -6.51
C PHE A 116 -3.35 -1.52 -6.31
N VAL A 117 -3.79 -1.18 -5.09
CA VAL A 117 -4.30 0.16 -4.74
C VAL A 117 -3.21 1.21 -4.89
N GLY A 118 -1.99 0.92 -4.44
CA GLY A 118 -0.84 1.80 -4.55
C GLY A 118 -0.41 2.05 -5.99
N ASP A 119 -0.34 1.00 -6.81
CA ASP A 119 0.01 1.10 -8.23
C ASP A 119 -1.08 1.86 -9.01
N TYR A 120 -2.36 1.59 -8.72
CA TYR A 120 -3.47 2.35 -9.28
C TYR A 120 -3.37 3.85 -8.95
N ASP A 121 -3.02 4.19 -7.72
CA ASP A 121 -2.85 5.60 -7.30
C ASP A 121 -1.69 6.25 -8.06
N LEU A 122 -0.56 5.58 -8.23
CA LEU A 122 0.58 6.10 -9.00
C LEU A 122 0.20 6.42 -10.45
N ASP A 123 -0.57 5.54 -11.09
CA ASP A 123 -0.97 5.70 -12.49
C ASP A 123 -2.08 6.74 -12.70
N ASN A 124 -2.90 7.00 -11.68
CA ASN A 124 -4.11 7.82 -11.78
C ASN A 124 -4.14 9.03 -10.84
N ALA A 125 -3.07 9.24 -10.03
CA ALA A 125 -3.06 10.32 -9.06
C ALA A 125 -3.18 11.69 -9.75
N LYS A 126 -4.18 12.45 -9.33
CA LYS A 126 -4.24 13.88 -9.61
C LYS A 126 -3.29 14.60 -8.65
N THR A 127 -2.76 15.73 -9.07
CA THR A 127 -1.98 16.59 -8.18
C THR A 127 -2.77 16.85 -6.90
N ALA A 128 -2.20 16.44 -5.76
CA ALA A 128 -2.85 16.65 -4.48
C ALA A 128 -3.06 18.16 -4.23
N GLU A 129 -4.18 18.50 -3.64
CA GLU A 129 -4.38 19.86 -3.12
C GLU A 129 -3.31 20.15 -2.09
N LYS A 130 -2.63 21.29 -2.26
CA LYS A 130 -1.61 21.70 -1.29
C LYS A 130 -2.32 22.22 -0.04
N PRO A 131 -1.96 21.75 1.14
CA PRO A 131 -2.50 22.29 2.39
C PRO A 131 -2.10 23.76 2.56
N GLU A 132 -2.86 24.48 3.38
CA GLU A 132 -2.54 25.85 3.74
C GLU A 132 -1.16 25.92 4.42
N LYS A 133 -0.32 26.84 3.96
CA LYS A 133 1.04 26.97 4.48
C LYS A 133 1.03 27.67 5.84
N ILE A 134 1.76 27.11 6.79
CA ILE A 134 1.92 27.67 8.14
C ILE A 134 3.14 28.60 8.27
N GLY A 135 3.83 28.90 7.16
CA GLY A 135 5.01 29.78 7.14
C GLY A 135 6.26 29.19 7.77
N LYS A 136 6.31 27.87 8.01
CA LYS A 136 7.48 27.16 8.55
C LYS A 136 8.14 26.31 7.49
N ARG A 137 9.46 26.18 7.58
CA ARG A 137 10.27 25.35 6.69
C ARG A 137 10.91 24.20 7.46
N ALA A 138 11.07 23.08 6.77
CA ALA A 138 11.80 21.91 7.28
C ALA A 138 12.78 21.39 6.22
N ALA A 139 13.94 20.94 6.67
CA ALA A 139 14.94 20.28 5.83
C ALA A 139 15.02 18.80 6.24
N ILE A 140 14.97 17.91 5.26
CA ILE A 140 15.10 16.47 5.46
C ILE A 140 16.35 15.99 4.76
N VAL A 141 17.18 15.24 5.47
CA VAL A 141 18.40 14.64 4.94
C VAL A 141 18.15 13.17 4.62
N GLY A 142 18.24 12.83 3.35
CA GLY A 142 17.96 11.51 2.78
C GLY A 142 16.54 11.39 2.24
N SER A 143 16.42 10.83 1.04
CA SER A 143 15.15 10.58 0.34
C SER A 143 14.71 9.11 0.35
N GLY A 144 15.23 8.32 1.27
CA GLY A 144 14.75 6.96 1.49
C GLY A 144 13.33 6.93 2.10
N PRO A 145 12.74 5.75 2.33
CA PRO A 145 11.34 5.60 2.80
C PRO A 145 11.01 6.43 4.03
N ALA A 146 11.92 6.51 5.01
CA ALA A 146 11.75 7.30 6.22
C ALA A 146 11.71 8.80 5.92
N GLY A 147 12.66 9.30 5.10
CA GLY A 147 12.72 10.71 4.71
C GLY A 147 11.50 11.13 3.88
N LEU A 148 11.09 10.33 2.91
CA LEU A 148 9.91 10.60 2.09
C LEU A 148 8.62 10.59 2.91
N THR A 149 8.48 9.65 3.85
CA THR A 149 7.31 9.60 4.76
C THR A 149 7.28 10.83 5.68
N CYS A 150 8.43 11.23 6.23
CA CYS A 150 8.54 12.44 7.03
C CYS A 150 8.20 13.69 6.21
N ALA A 151 8.72 13.78 4.97
CA ALA A 151 8.42 14.88 4.04
C ALA A 151 6.91 14.99 3.78
N ALA A 152 6.26 13.88 3.44
CA ALA A 152 4.83 13.85 3.18
C ALA A 152 4.00 14.27 4.41
N THR A 153 4.39 13.80 5.60
CA THR A 153 3.74 14.18 6.87
C THR A 153 3.85 15.69 7.13
N LEU A 154 5.04 16.26 6.97
CA LEU A 154 5.27 17.69 7.18
C LEU A 154 4.58 18.55 6.12
N LEU A 155 4.59 18.12 4.85
CA LEU A 155 3.84 18.80 3.78
C LEU A 155 2.35 18.84 4.10
N ASN A 156 1.76 17.72 4.55
CA ASN A 156 0.36 17.65 4.95
C ASN A 156 0.06 18.53 6.18
N ALA A 157 1.05 18.80 7.00
CA ALA A 157 0.95 19.73 8.14
C ALA A 157 1.19 21.20 7.75
N GLY A 158 1.36 21.52 6.46
CA GLY A 158 1.52 22.86 5.94
C GLY A 158 2.94 23.44 5.97
N PHE A 159 3.95 22.61 6.23
CA PHE A 159 5.35 23.05 6.14
C PHE A 159 5.80 23.16 4.68
N ASP A 160 6.72 24.08 4.40
CA ASP A 160 7.57 24.01 3.21
C ASP A 160 8.72 23.04 3.50
N VAL A 161 8.91 22.04 2.64
CA VAL A 161 9.87 20.96 2.88
C VAL A 161 10.90 20.89 1.76
N ASP A 162 12.16 20.95 2.14
CA ASP A 162 13.31 20.70 1.26
C ASP A 162 13.92 19.33 1.61
N VAL A 163 14.07 18.44 0.61
CA VAL A 163 14.69 17.12 0.78
C VAL A 163 16.07 17.13 0.11
N TYR A 164 17.10 16.78 0.86
CA TYR A 164 18.48 16.70 0.41
C TYR A 164 18.88 15.24 0.26
N GLU A 165 19.32 14.86 -0.95
CA GLU A 165 19.78 13.52 -1.28
C GLU A 165 21.23 13.55 -1.78
N SER A 166 22.06 12.63 -1.29
CA SER A 166 23.46 12.51 -1.69
C SER A 166 23.67 11.74 -2.99
N LEU A 167 22.69 10.89 -3.35
CA LEU A 167 22.72 10.11 -4.58
C LEU A 167 22.17 10.92 -5.76
N HIS A 168 22.42 10.43 -6.96
CA HIS A 168 22.02 11.09 -8.21
C HIS A 168 20.51 11.05 -8.49
N ARG A 169 19.75 10.28 -7.72
CA ARG A 169 18.29 10.16 -7.78
C ARG A 169 17.72 10.07 -6.37
N ALA A 170 16.53 10.64 -6.19
CA ALA A 170 15.76 10.53 -4.97
C ALA A 170 15.02 9.19 -4.93
N GLY A 171 14.84 8.62 -3.72
CA GLY A 171 14.10 7.40 -3.49
C GLY A 171 14.95 6.16 -3.27
#